data_ae7358a89bc2e6f51556e36dc226b0d0
#
_entry.id   ae7358a89bc2e6f51556e36dc226b0d0
#
_cell.length_a   1.000
_cell.length_b   1.000
_cell.length_c   1.000
_cell.angle_alpha   90.00
_cell.angle_beta   90.00
_cell.angle_gamma   90.00
#
_symmetry.space_group_name_H-M   'P 1'
#
loop_
_entity.id
_entity.type
_entity.pdbx_description
1 polymer ?
#
loop_
_entity_poly.entity_id
_entity_poly.type
_entity_poly.pdbx_seq_one_letter_code
_entity_poly.pdbx_strand_id
1 'polypeptide(L)'
;MGGPVLRRAVGRPKRVSDEQIVAVARRRFLEHGAGVSAGDIARELGLTHTTLFNRFGSKEALMIAALGPPEKVPWVAALEAGPDERPIRDQLHEHCKVMSGYFEELQAGMAVLQAAGIPSKRAYSGRKGDPPPVQAFRALVAWLRRGQGQGRLAMCDAETLASTIIGALHNWAFTARACGQPTSPAAGEGHVERFIDLLWNGIAGSTS
;
A
#
# COMPACT_ATOMS: atom_id res chain seq x y z
N MET A 1 -6.43 -31.41 -56.83
CA MET A 1 -7.23 -31.32 -55.59
C MET A 1 -6.47 -30.51 -54.57
N GLY A 2 -6.76 -29.21 -54.45
CA GLY A 2 -6.13 -28.32 -53.50
C GLY A 2 -6.99 -28.20 -52.24
N GLY A 3 -6.47 -28.66 -51.09
CA GLY A 3 -7.14 -28.53 -49.81
C GLY A 3 -7.14 -27.09 -49.30
N PRO A 4 -8.13 -26.66 -48.52
CA PRO A 4 -8.17 -25.28 -48.01
C PRO A 4 -7.18 -25.08 -46.87
N VAL A 5 -6.31 -24.07 -47.04
CA VAL A 5 -5.43 -23.58 -45.99
C VAL A 5 -6.28 -22.87 -44.93
N LEU A 6 -6.45 -23.50 -43.76
CA LEU A 6 -7.07 -22.89 -42.61
C LEU A 6 -6.24 -21.68 -42.12
N ARG A 7 -6.71 -20.48 -42.40
CA ARG A 7 -6.19 -19.24 -41.79
C ARG A 7 -6.53 -19.30 -40.30
N ARG A 8 -5.49 -19.51 -39.47
CA ARG A 8 -5.56 -19.34 -38.02
C ARG A 8 -6.02 -17.91 -37.72
N ALA A 9 -7.20 -17.79 -37.10
CA ALA A 9 -7.69 -16.51 -36.63
C ALA A 9 -6.71 -16.00 -35.57
N VAL A 10 -5.98 -14.94 -35.90
CA VAL A 10 -5.15 -14.19 -34.95
C VAL A 10 -6.10 -13.49 -34.01
N GLY A 11 -6.23 -14.01 -32.79
CA GLY A 11 -7.01 -13.39 -31.74
C GLY A 11 -6.55 -11.95 -31.53
N ARG A 12 -7.53 -11.03 -31.37
CA ARG A 12 -7.29 -9.61 -31.09
C ARG A 12 -6.28 -9.50 -29.94
N PRO A 13 -5.15 -8.78 -30.08
CA PRO A 13 -4.14 -8.67 -29.03
C PRO A 13 -4.81 -8.20 -27.74
N LYS A 14 -4.60 -8.92 -26.63
CA LYS A 14 -5.09 -8.51 -25.30
C LYS A 14 -4.58 -7.09 -25.04
N ARG A 15 -5.49 -6.15 -24.91
CA ARG A 15 -5.15 -4.75 -24.63
C ARG A 15 -4.55 -4.71 -23.24
N VAL A 16 -3.25 -4.36 -23.11
CA VAL A 16 -2.58 -4.17 -21.83
C VAL A 16 -3.30 -3.06 -21.06
N SER A 17 -3.73 -3.34 -19.82
CA SER A 17 -4.44 -2.39 -18.96
C SER A 17 -3.48 -1.40 -18.29
N ASP A 18 -4.00 -0.29 -17.72
CA ASP A 18 -3.17 0.67 -16.98
C ASP A 18 -2.61 0.04 -15.71
N GLU A 19 -3.37 -0.84 -15.05
CA GLU A 19 -2.92 -1.58 -13.87
C GLU A 19 -1.74 -2.50 -14.21
N GLN A 20 -1.77 -3.15 -15.38
CA GLN A 20 -0.65 -3.99 -15.84
C GLN A 20 0.60 -3.14 -16.10
N ILE A 21 0.44 -1.96 -16.71
CA ILE A 21 1.55 -1.03 -16.93
C ILE A 21 2.12 -0.56 -15.59
N VAL A 22 1.27 -0.14 -14.66
CA VAL A 22 1.66 0.31 -13.33
C VAL A 22 2.38 -0.79 -12.55
N ALA A 23 1.90 -2.03 -12.62
CA ALA A 23 2.54 -3.17 -11.93
C ALA A 23 3.95 -3.45 -12.46
N VAL A 24 4.13 -3.47 -13.80
CA VAL A 24 5.45 -3.66 -14.42
C VAL A 24 6.37 -2.47 -14.12
N ALA A 25 5.86 -1.25 -14.23
CA ALA A 25 6.61 -0.03 -13.92
C ALA A 25 7.06 -0.02 -12.45
N ARG A 26 6.17 -0.38 -11.50
CA ARG A 26 6.49 -0.48 -10.07
C ARG A 26 7.66 -1.45 -9.83
N ARG A 27 7.57 -2.67 -10.35
CA ARG A 27 8.63 -3.67 -10.20
C ARG A 27 9.96 -3.13 -10.75
N ARG A 28 9.97 -2.61 -11.98
CA ARG A 28 11.18 -2.09 -12.63
C ARG A 28 11.81 -0.93 -11.88
N PHE A 29 11.00 0.02 -11.41
CA PHE A 29 11.51 1.16 -10.64
C PHE A 29 12.00 0.75 -9.25
N LEU A 30 11.40 -0.22 -8.59
CA LEU A 30 11.88 -0.73 -7.30
C LEU A 30 13.20 -1.51 -7.45
N GLU A 31 13.35 -2.29 -8.53
CA GLU A 31 14.56 -3.09 -8.80
C GLU A 31 15.75 -2.24 -9.26
N HIS A 32 15.50 -1.25 -10.12
CA HIS A 32 16.56 -0.53 -10.84
C HIS A 32 16.57 0.98 -10.60
N GLY A 33 15.68 1.49 -9.74
CA GLY A 33 15.59 2.91 -9.41
C GLY A 33 15.05 3.78 -10.56
N ALA A 34 15.22 5.08 -10.39
CA ALA A 34 14.73 6.10 -11.33
C ALA A 34 15.42 6.09 -12.71
N GLY A 35 16.53 5.37 -12.87
CA GLY A 35 17.26 5.25 -14.12
C GLY A 35 16.53 4.46 -15.22
N VAL A 36 15.54 3.64 -14.87
CA VAL A 36 14.74 2.86 -15.82
C VAL A 36 14.10 3.77 -16.87
N SER A 37 14.26 3.41 -18.16
CA SER A 37 13.60 4.17 -19.22
C SER A 37 12.14 3.74 -19.41
N ALA A 38 11.28 4.68 -19.77
CA ALA A 38 9.90 4.37 -20.13
C ALA A 38 9.82 3.46 -21.38
N GLY A 39 10.83 3.53 -22.25
CA GLY A 39 10.95 2.67 -23.43
C GLY A 39 11.18 1.20 -23.07
N ASP A 40 11.96 0.90 -22.02
CA ASP A 40 12.18 -0.47 -21.55
C ASP A 40 10.92 -1.08 -20.95
N ILE A 41 10.16 -0.29 -20.18
CA ILE A 41 8.86 -0.68 -19.64
C ILE A 41 7.86 -0.97 -20.78
N ALA A 42 7.80 -0.07 -21.79
CA ALA A 42 6.93 -0.26 -22.95
C ALA A 42 7.29 -1.54 -23.71
N ARG A 43 8.57 -1.78 -23.95
CA ARG A 43 9.08 -2.97 -24.68
C ARG A 43 8.71 -4.28 -23.96
N GLU A 44 8.83 -4.32 -22.65
CA GLU A 44 8.47 -5.50 -21.84
C GLU A 44 6.98 -5.85 -21.96
N LEU A 45 6.13 -4.82 -22.10
CA LEU A 45 4.69 -4.95 -22.26
C LEU A 45 4.24 -5.15 -23.72
N GLY A 46 5.16 -5.18 -24.66
CA GLY A 46 4.83 -5.20 -26.10
C GLY A 46 4.13 -3.91 -26.58
N LEU A 47 4.36 -2.80 -25.87
CA LEU A 47 3.83 -1.47 -26.22
C LEU A 47 4.89 -0.60 -26.90
N THR A 48 4.43 0.42 -27.62
CA THR A 48 5.31 1.49 -28.09
C THR A 48 5.50 2.54 -26.98
N HIS A 49 6.63 3.23 -27.02
CA HIS A 49 6.89 4.38 -26.14
C HIS A 49 5.80 5.45 -26.25
N THR A 50 5.33 5.73 -27.47
CA THR A 50 4.24 6.69 -27.71
C THR A 50 2.94 6.25 -27.04
N THR A 51 2.60 4.94 -27.08
CA THR A 51 1.42 4.41 -26.40
C THR A 51 1.49 4.64 -24.90
N LEU A 52 2.66 4.41 -24.28
CA LEU A 52 2.86 4.61 -22.84
C LEU A 52 2.71 6.10 -22.47
N PHE A 53 3.32 7.00 -23.25
CA PHE A 53 3.23 8.45 -23.01
C PHE A 53 1.82 9.01 -23.23
N ASN A 54 1.09 8.51 -24.23
CA ASN A 54 -0.31 8.92 -24.44
C ASN A 54 -1.21 8.54 -23.25
N ARG A 55 -0.86 7.51 -22.47
CA ARG A 55 -1.64 7.06 -21.31
C ARG A 55 -1.25 7.76 -20.02
N PHE A 56 0.02 8.00 -19.78
CA PHE A 56 0.54 8.54 -18.52
C PHE A 56 1.09 9.97 -18.64
N GLY A 57 1.26 10.49 -19.84
CA GLY A 57 1.75 11.84 -20.10
C GLY A 57 3.25 12.00 -19.96
N SER A 58 3.86 11.51 -18.89
CA SER A 58 5.30 11.63 -18.63
C SER A 58 5.87 10.44 -17.86
N LYS A 59 7.20 10.30 -17.85
CA LYS A 59 7.89 9.32 -16.98
C LYS A 59 7.63 9.63 -15.51
N GLU A 60 7.63 10.90 -15.12
CA GLU A 60 7.31 11.33 -13.75
C GLU A 60 5.91 10.88 -13.34
N ALA A 61 4.90 11.12 -14.19
CA ALA A 61 3.53 10.71 -13.91
C ALA A 61 3.39 9.18 -13.81
N LEU A 62 4.09 8.43 -14.67
CA LEU A 62 4.17 6.97 -14.56
C LEU A 62 4.84 6.52 -13.25
N MET A 63 5.93 7.18 -12.84
CA MET A 63 6.60 6.89 -11.57
C MET A 63 5.67 7.16 -10.38
N ILE A 64 4.96 8.29 -10.39
CA ILE A 64 3.98 8.63 -9.34
C ILE A 64 2.84 7.60 -9.31
N ALA A 65 2.31 7.21 -10.45
CA ALA A 65 1.26 6.19 -10.53
C ALA A 65 1.74 4.82 -10.03
N ALA A 66 2.99 4.47 -10.30
CA ALA A 66 3.56 3.18 -9.94
C ALA A 66 4.06 3.08 -8.49
N LEU A 67 4.60 4.16 -7.94
CA LEU A 67 5.36 4.16 -6.68
C LEU A 67 4.68 4.97 -5.57
N GLY A 68 3.82 5.92 -5.94
CA GLY A 68 3.09 6.74 -4.99
C GLY A 68 1.96 5.98 -4.29
N PRO A 69 1.29 6.63 -3.34
CA PRO A 69 0.13 6.04 -2.68
C PRO A 69 -0.98 5.77 -3.71
N PRO A 70 -1.69 4.64 -3.64
CA PRO A 70 -2.82 4.35 -4.52
C PRO A 70 -3.99 5.33 -4.26
N GLU A 71 -4.89 5.47 -5.22
CA GLU A 71 -6.11 6.28 -5.02
C GLU A 71 -7.00 5.70 -3.92
N LYS A 72 -7.09 4.38 -3.86
CA LYS A 72 -7.82 3.64 -2.82
C LYS A 72 -6.81 2.83 -2.03
N VAL A 73 -6.79 3.05 -0.73
CA VAL A 73 -5.97 2.25 0.17
C VAL A 73 -6.56 0.84 0.26
N PRO A 74 -5.80 -0.22 -0.09
CA PRO A 74 -6.37 -1.58 -0.29
C PRO A 74 -7.10 -2.15 0.93
N TRP A 75 -6.65 -1.82 2.14
CA TRP A 75 -7.19 -2.35 3.39
C TRP A 75 -8.38 -1.54 3.96
N VAL A 76 -8.72 -0.38 3.38
CA VAL A 76 -9.85 0.43 3.83
C VAL A 76 -11.17 -0.30 3.70
N ALA A 77 -11.41 -0.99 2.58
CA ALA A 77 -12.65 -1.73 2.36
C ALA A 77 -12.90 -2.83 3.42
N ALA A 78 -11.83 -3.50 3.87
CA ALA A 78 -11.94 -4.52 4.93
C ALA A 78 -12.34 -3.90 6.28
N LEU A 79 -11.82 -2.72 6.61
CA LEU A 79 -12.23 -1.97 7.81
C LEU A 79 -13.67 -1.44 7.70
N GLU A 80 -14.08 -0.99 6.52
CA GLU A 80 -15.45 -0.50 6.27
C GLU A 80 -16.49 -1.60 6.43
N ALA A 81 -16.15 -2.85 6.11
CA ALA A 81 -17.02 -4.02 6.37
C ALA A 81 -17.35 -4.19 7.86
N GLY A 82 -16.46 -3.76 8.74
CA GLY A 82 -16.63 -3.84 10.20
C GLY A 82 -16.09 -5.15 10.79
N PRO A 83 -16.13 -5.26 12.15
CA PRO A 83 -15.76 -6.48 12.81
C PRO A 83 -16.73 -7.62 12.48
N ASP A 84 -16.19 -8.81 12.18
CA ASP A 84 -16.94 -10.06 12.01
C ASP A 84 -17.03 -10.87 13.34
N GLU A 85 -17.55 -12.10 13.30
CA GLU A 85 -17.76 -12.93 14.49
C GLU A 85 -16.47 -13.52 15.10
N ARG A 86 -15.34 -13.48 14.40
CA ARG A 86 -14.06 -14.01 14.90
C ARG A 86 -13.54 -13.17 16.08
N PRO A 87 -12.62 -13.69 16.90
CA PRO A 87 -12.00 -12.91 17.99
C PRO A 87 -11.47 -11.57 17.46
N ILE A 88 -11.88 -10.47 18.10
CA ILE A 88 -11.58 -9.12 17.60
C ILE A 88 -10.08 -8.79 17.66
N ARG A 89 -9.34 -9.43 18.60
CA ARG A 89 -7.88 -9.33 18.68
C ARG A 89 -7.23 -9.87 17.41
N ASP A 90 -7.70 -11.01 16.90
CA ASP A 90 -7.15 -11.65 15.71
C ASP A 90 -7.42 -10.80 14.46
N GLN A 91 -8.63 -10.22 14.37
CA GLN A 91 -8.98 -9.31 13.30
C GLN A 91 -8.12 -8.04 13.32
N LEU A 92 -7.90 -7.44 14.51
CA LEU A 92 -7.01 -6.29 14.65
C LEU A 92 -5.58 -6.64 14.25
N HIS A 93 -5.09 -7.81 14.64
CA HIS A 93 -3.78 -8.32 14.24
C HIS A 93 -3.67 -8.45 12.71
N GLU A 94 -4.65 -9.05 12.05
CA GLU A 94 -4.71 -9.17 10.59
C GLU A 94 -4.68 -7.80 9.90
N HIS A 95 -5.50 -6.86 10.37
CA HIS A 95 -5.49 -5.49 9.85
C HIS A 95 -4.14 -4.81 10.03
N CYS A 96 -3.52 -4.91 11.20
CA CYS A 96 -2.19 -4.34 11.46
C CYS A 96 -1.11 -4.97 10.56
N LYS A 97 -1.20 -6.28 10.31
CA LYS A 97 -0.26 -6.98 9.43
C LYS A 97 -0.37 -6.49 7.98
N VAL A 98 -1.60 -6.32 7.47
CA VAL A 98 -1.84 -5.78 6.13
C VAL A 98 -1.39 -4.32 6.03
N MET A 99 -1.67 -3.51 7.06
CA MET A 99 -1.20 -2.11 7.12
C MET A 99 0.32 -2.01 7.16
N SER A 100 1.01 -2.88 7.92
CA SER A 100 2.47 -2.91 7.98
C SER A 100 3.08 -3.16 6.60
N GLY A 101 2.63 -4.21 5.90
CA GLY A 101 3.09 -4.50 4.55
C GLY A 101 2.82 -3.35 3.57
N TYR A 102 1.66 -2.72 3.66
CA TYR A 102 1.35 -1.54 2.86
C TYR A 102 2.31 -0.38 3.10
N PHE A 103 2.65 -0.08 4.36
CA PHE A 103 3.59 1.00 4.68
C PHE A 103 5.02 0.67 4.22
N GLU A 104 5.46 -0.57 4.33
CA GLU A 104 6.76 -1.02 3.81
C GLU A 104 6.87 -0.78 2.30
N GLU A 105 5.83 -1.20 1.56
CA GLU A 105 5.77 -0.99 0.12
C GLU A 105 5.69 0.49 -0.27
N LEU A 106 4.92 1.28 0.47
CA LEU A 106 4.78 2.72 0.24
C LEU A 106 6.13 3.42 0.48
N GLN A 107 6.82 3.11 1.57
CA GLN A 107 8.13 3.70 1.88
C GLN A 107 9.18 3.33 0.83
N ALA A 108 9.18 2.10 0.32
CA ALA A 108 10.06 1.69 -0.77
C ALA A 108 9.82 2.53 -2.04
N GLY A 109 8.57 2.71 -2.43
CA GLY A 109 8.19 3.54 -3.58
C GLY A 109 8.55 5.01 -3.39
N MET A 110 8.22 5.57 -2.22
CA MET A 110 8.50 6.98 -1.90
C MET A 110 10.01 7.29 -1.89
N ALA A 111 10.85 6.35 -1.46
CA ALA A 111 12.30 6.51 -1.49
C ALA A 111 12.83 6.64 -2.94
N VAL A 112 12.30 5.83 -3.88
CA VAL A 112 12.67 5.94 -5.30
C VAL A 112 12.20 7.27 -5.90
N LEU A 113 10.98 7.72 -5.56
CA LEU A 113 10.49 9.03 -6.00
C LEU A 113 11.38 10.17 -5.49
N GLN A 114 11.76 10.15 -4.21
CA GLN A 114 12.66 11.14 -3.62
C GLN A 114 14.04 11.13 -4.28
N ALA A 115 14.62 9.95 -4.52
CA ALA A 115 15.88 9.81 -5.25
C ALA A 115 15.81 10.33 -6.69
N ALA A 116 14.61 10.33 -7.29
CA ALA A 116 14.33 10.94 -8.59
C ALA A 116 14.10 12.45 -8.53
N GLY A 117 14.17 13.08 -7.34
CA GLY A 117 13.88 14.50 -7.16
C GLY A 117 12.36 14.83 -7.16
N ILE A 118 11.50 13.85 -7.01
CA ILE A 118 10.04 14.03 -6.97
C ILE A 118 9.61 14.21 -5.50
N PRO A 119 9.15 15.40 -5.10
CA PRO A 119 8.76 15.65 -3.71
C PRO A 119 7.54 14.83 -3.30
N SER A 120 7.47 14.39 -2.04
CA SER A 120 6.33 13.64 -1.49
C SER A 120 4.99 14.33 -1.74
N LYS A 121 4.92 15.65 -1.60
CA LYS A 121 3.71 16.45 -1.89
C LYS A 121 3.18 16.20 -3.30
N ARG A 122 4.08 16.00 -4.27
CA ARG A 122 3.69 15.74 -5.68
C ARG A 122 2.98 14.39 -5.83
N ALA A 123 3.43 13.37 -5.09
CA ALA A 123 2.81 12.04 -5.10
C ALA A 123 1.38 12.04 -4.51
N TYR A 124 1.04 13.01 -3.68
CA TYR A 124 -0.29 13.17 -3.08
C TYR A 124 -1.18 14.19 -3.79
N SER A 125 -0.65 15.00 -4.71
CA SER A 125 -1.39 16.08 -5.38
C SER A 125 -2.29 15.59 -6.51
N GLY A 126 -3.28 16.43 -6.89
CA GLY A 126 -4.14 16.18 -8.06
C GLY A 126 -5.26 15.17 -7.85
N ARG A 127 -5.52 14.74 -6.62
CA ARG A 127 -6.57 13.76 -6.29
C ARG A 127 -7.89 14.45 -5.95
N LYS A 128 -9.00 13.81 -6.29
CA LYS A 128 -10.35 14.24 -5.86
C LYS A 128 -10.72 13.54 -4.56
N GLY A 129 -11.34 14.26 -3.64
CA GLY A 129 -11.80 13.72 -2.35
C GLY A 129 -10.74 13.76 -1.25
N ASP A 130 -11.00 13.06 -0.15
CA ASP A 130 -10.07 12.97 0.96
C ASP A 130 -8.75 12.30 0.57
N PRO A 131 -7.62 12.81 1.03
CA PRO A 131 -6.34 12.14 0.82
C PRO A 131 -6.34 10.71 1.38
N PRO A 132 -5.62 9.75 0.74
CA PRO A 132 -5.57 8.36 1.19
C PRO A 132 -5.28 8.16 2.68
N PRO A 133 -4.36 8.92 3.32
CA PRO A 133 -4.14 8.82 4.77
C PRO A 133 -5.37 9.17 5.61
N VAL A 134 -6.17 10.15 5.16
CA VAL A 134 -7.40 10.57 5.86
C VAL A 134 -8.49 9.52 5.74
N GLN A 135 -8.66 8.93 4.55
CA GLN A 135 -9.59 7.81 4.33
C GLN A 135 -9.25 6.62 5.22
N ALA A 136 -7.97 6.25 5.24
CA ALA A 136 -7.44 5.16 6.04
C ALA A 136 -7.66 5.37 7.54
N PHE A 137 -7.35 6.56 8.04
CA PHE A 137 -7.57 6.94 9.44
C PHE A 137 -9.05 6.84 9.82
N ARG A 138 -9.95 7.44 9.03
CA ARG A 138 -11.39 7.40 9.30
C ARG A 138 -11.96 5.98 9.30
N ALA A 139 -11.52 5.14 8.37
CA ALA A 139 -11.96 3.74 8.31
C ALA A 139 -11.53 2.96 9.56
N LEU A 140 -10.29 3.14 10.03
CA LEU A 140 -9.81 2.49 11.24
C LEU A 140 -10.57 3.00 12.50
N VAL A 141 -10.77 4.32 12.63
CA VAL A 141 -11.58 4.89 13.72
C VAL A 141 -12.99 4.30 13.74
N ALA A 142 -13.63 4.21 12.57
CA ALA A 142 -14.98 3.65 12.47
C ALA A 142 -15.02 2.17 12.85
N TRP A 143 -14.01 1.37 12.46
CA TRP A 143 -13.90 -0.03 12.83
C TRP A 143 -13.72 -0.21 14.35
N LEU A 144 -12.84 0.57 14.96
CA LEU A 144 -12.61 0.56 16.41
C LEU A 144 -13.89 0.94 17.19
N ARG A 145 -14.57 2.02 16.76
CA ARG A 145 -15.85 2.45 17.40
C ARG A 145 -16.93 1.37 17.28
N ARG A 146 -16.99 0.63 16.17
CA ARG A 146 -17.94 -0.51 16.06
C ARG A 146 -17.58 -1.63 17.04
N GLY A 147 -16.29 -1.97 17.17
CA GLY A 147 -15.84 -2.95 18.15
C GLY A 147 -16.15 -2.56 19.61
N GLN A 148 -16.02 -1.27 19.94
CA GLN A 148 -16.39 -0.70 21.23
C GLN A 148 -17.91 -0.76 21.46
N GLY A 149 -18.70 -0.37 20.46
CA GLY A 149 -20.16 -0.42 20.52
C GLY A 149 -20.73 -1.83 20.68
N GLN A 150 -20.00 -2.84 20.22
CA GLN A 150 -20.31 -4.27 20.41
C GLN A 150 -19.81 -4.82 21.77
N GLY A 151 -19.13 -4.01 22.59
CA GLY A 151 -18.54 -4.45 23.86
C GLY A 151 -17.32 -5.39 23.71
N ARG A 152 -16.74 -5.48 22.50
CA ARG A 152 -15.62 -6.38 22.16
C ARG A 152 -14.26 -5.71 22.30
N LEU A 153 -14.23 -4.38 22.32
CA LEU A 153 -13.08 -3.55 22.65
C LEU A 153 -13.41 -2.67 23.86
N ALA A 154 -12.42 -2.45 24.71
CA ALA A 154 -12.53 -1.52 25.83
C ALA A 154 -12.84 -0.10 25.34
N MET A 155 -13.60 0.66 26.12
CA MET A 155 -13.86 2.07 25.84
C MET A 155 -12.59 2.88 26.04
N CYS A 156 -12.13 3.50 24.97
CA CYS A 156 -11.01 4.43 24.93
C CYS A 156 -11.22 5.43 23.80
N ASP A 157 -10.37 6.43 23.69
CA ASP A 157 -10.39 7.35 22.54
C ASP A 157 -9.95 6.60 21.28
N ALA A 158 -10.92 6.32 20.39
CA ALA A 158 -10.71 5.58 19.15
C ALA A 158 -9.81 6.36 18.16
N GLU A 159 -9.80 7.69 18.19
CA GLU A 159 -8.95 8.52 17.31
C GLU A 159 -7.50 8.46 17.75
N THR A 160 -7.25 8.58 19.07
CA THR A 160 -5.91 8.39 19.65
C THR A 160 -5.39 6.96 19.40
N LEU A 161 -6.24 5.94 19.58
CA LEU A 161 -5.85 4.55 19.32
C LEU A 161 -5.52 4.33 17.83
N ALA A 162 -6.34 4.85 16.92
CA ALA A 162 -6.08 4.75 15.48
C ALA A 162 -4.78 5.47 15.08
N SER A 163 -4.54 6.67 15.62
CA SER A 163 -3.29 7.42 15.42
C SER A 163 -2.07 6.64 15.91
N THR A 164 -2.19 6.01 17.08
CA THR A 164 -1.12 5.19 17.67
C THR A 164 -0.81 3.98 16.78
N ILE A 165 -1.83 3.26 16.32
CA ILE A 165 -1.66 2.09 15.45
C ILE A 165 -1.00 2.51 14.13
N ILE A 166 -1.57 3.47 13.42
CA ILE A 166 -1.03 3.93 12.13
C ILE A 166 0.38 4.49 12.31
N GLY A 167 0.59 5.32 13.35
CA GLY A 167 1.87 5.94 13.63
C GLY A 167 2.98 4.92 13.92
N ALA A 168 2.71 3.91 14.74
CA ALA A 168 3.66 2.86 15.05
C ALA A 168 4.04 2.05 13.80
N LEU A 169 3.05 1.57 13.02
CA LEU A 169 3.28 0.78 11.81
C LEU A 169 4.03 1.58 10.74
N HIS A 170 3.63 2.84 10.54
CA HIS A 170 4.32 3.73 9.61
C HIS A 170 5.77 4.03 10.04
N ASN A 171 5.99 4.29 11.33
CA ASN A 171 7.33 4.57 11.87
C ASN A 171 8.27 3.38 11.69
N TRP A 172 7.80 2.15 11.90
CA TRP A 172 8.62 0.96 11.65
C TRP A 172 9.05 0.85 10.19
N ALA A 173 8.11 1.00 9.25
CA ALA A 173 8.42 0.98 7.84
C ALA A 173 9.40 2.09 7.43
N PHE A 174 9.21 3.29 7.97
CA PHE A 174 10.08 4.45 7.72
C PHE A 174 11.50 4.21 8.26
N THR A 175 11.63 3.80 9.52
CA THR A 175 12.95 3.63 10.16
C THR A 175 13.72 2.45 9.56
N ALA A 176 13.04 1.34 9.26
CA ALA A 176 13.67 0.21 8.56
C ALA A 176 14.24 0.64 7.20
N ARG A 177 13.53 1.49 6.49
CA ARG A 177 13.99 2.01 5.19
C ARG A 177 15.09 3.06 5.32
N ALA A 178 14.97 4.00 6.26
CA ALA A 178 15.91 5.11 6.45
C ALA A 178 17.28 4.64 6.99
N CYS A 179 17.26 3.61 7.85
CA CYS A 179 18.48 3.09 8.50
C CYS A 179 19.08 1.86 7.79
N GLY A 180 18.43 1.36 6.72
CA GLY A 180 18.87 0.17 5.99
C GLY A 180 18.76 -1.15 6.76
N GLN A 181 18.32 -1.08 8.01
CA GLN A 181 18.04 -2.22 8.90
C GLN A 181 16.97 -1.82 9.92
N PRO A 182 16.23 -2.79 10.48
CA PRO A 182 15.38 -2.53 11.63
C PRO A 182 16.21 -1.91 12.76
N THR A 183 15.82 -0.75 13.25
CA THR A 183 16.52 -0.01 14.34
C THR A 183 16.50 -0.74 15.68
N SER A 184 15.77 -1.85 15.76
CA SER A 184 15.68 -2.72 16.93
C SER A 184 15.44 -4.16 16.47
N PRO A 185 15.98 -5.18 17.16
CA PRO A 185 15.57 -6.57 17.00
C PRO A 185 14.05 -6.77 17.11
N ALA A 186 13.39 -5.88 17.84
CA ALA A 186 11.94 -5.84 17.96
C ALA A 186 11.21 -5.43 16.67
N ALA A 187 11.89 -4.79 15.71
CA ALA A 187 11.32 -4.40 14.42
C ALA A 187 11.42 -5.51 13.33
N GLY A 188 11.96 -6.69 13.69
CA GLY A 188 12.00 -7.88 12.84
C GLY A 188 10.66 -8.64 12.83
N GLU A 189 10.71 -9.91 12.40
CA GLU A 189 9.54 -10.80 12.43
C GLU A 189 8.81 -10.76 13.78
N GLY A 190 7.48 -10.68 13.75
CA GLY A 190 6.64 -10.63 14.95
C GLY A 190 6.48 -9.24 15.60
N HIS A 191 6.96 -8.15 14.98
CA HIS A 191 6.77 -6.82 15.57
C HIS A 191 5.29 -6.42 15.69
N VAL A 192 4.46 -6.81 14.73
CA VAL A 192 3.01 -6.57 14.80
C VAL A 192 2.40 -7.33 15.97
N GLU A 193 2.77 -8.60 16.17
CA GLU A 193 2.28 -9.41 17.29
C GLU A 193 2.62 -8.77 18.64
N ARG A 194 3.88 -8.41 18.86
CA ARG A 194 4.31 -7.72 20.11
C ARG A 194 3.62 -6.38 20.31
N PHE A 195 3.33 -5.66 19.24
CA PHE A 195 2.59 -4.41 19.32
C PHE A 195 1.12 -4.65 19.72
N ILE A 196 0.47 -5.66 19.14
CA ILE A 196 -0.89 -6.05 19.52
C ILE A 196 -0.92 -6.53 20.97
N ASP A 197 0.06 -7.33 21.41
CA ASP A 197 0.18 -7.75 22.80
C ASP A 197 0.30 -6.56 23.75
N LEU A 198 1.11 -5.57 23.40
CA LEU A 198 1.25 -4.33 24.19
C LEU A 198 -0.07 -3.56 24.27
N LEU A 199 -0.78 -3.41 23.17
CA LEU A 199 -2.08 -2.73 23.16
C LEU A 199 -3.13 -3.50 23.95
N TRP A 200 -3.10 -4.82 23.87
CA TRP A 200 -4.11 -5.69 24.51
C TRP A 200 -3.93 -5.78 26.01
N ASN A 201 -2.68 -5.89 26.47
CA ASN A 201 -2.34 -6.05 27.87
C ASN A 201 -2.12 -4.71 28.59
N GLY A 202 -1.91 -3.61 27.85
CA GLY A 202 -1.58 -2.31 28.39
C GLY A 202 -0.15 -2.24 28.95
N ILE A 203 0.17 -1.11 29.60
CA ILE A 203 1.46 -0.85 30.24
C ILE A 203 1.33 -0.62 31.76
N ALA A 204 0.12 -0.64 32.30
CA ALA A 204 -0.08 -0.53 33.75
C ALA A 204 0.39 -1.80 34.43
N GLY A 205 1.25 -1.66 35.43
CA GLY A 205 1.62 -2.77 36.31
C GLY A 205 0.39 -3.28 37.08
N SER A 206 0.37 -4.58 37.38
CA SER A 206 -0.64 -5.14 38.29
C SER A 206 -0.51 -4.43 39.65
N THR A 207 -1.51 -3.63 40.01
CA THR A 207 -1.63 -3.14 41.38
C THR A 207 -2.04 -4.35 42.22
N SER A 208 -1.08 -4.87 43.01
CA SER A 208 -1.32 -5.86 44.05
C SER A 208 -2.12 -5.26 45.22
#